data_49f063f27995133dbfdce8c627da6f00
#
_entry.id   49f063f27995133dbfdce8c627da6f00
#
_cell.length_a   1.000
_cell.length_b   1.000
_cell.length_c   1.000
_cell.angle_alpha   90.00
_cell.angle_beta   90.00
_cell.angle_gamma   90.00
#
_symmetry.space_group_name_H-M   'P 1'
#
loop_
_entity.id
_entity.type
_entity.pdbx_description
1 polymer ?
#
loop_
_entity_poly.entity_id
_entity_poly.type
_entity_poly.pdbx_seq_one_letter_code
_entity_poly.pdbx_strand_id
1 'polypeptide(L)'
;MKLYIISNRLPVKAVAEQDTFVFSRSEGGLTTGLNSLQGNYEKHWVGWPGICTDKEEEKQDICHRLEEMNLHPIFLSHEQYKNYYEGYSNSTLWPLCHYFFAYTLYRKSFWQSYQEVNALFCREIIRLVEPDDWVWVQDYQLMLLPEMLRQELPRLHIGYFHHIPFPSYELFRILPERAEILKGLLGADFIAFHTHDYMRHFISAAERVLHMDFSLDETRIGNRIVRVDALPLGLH
;
A
#
# COMPACT_ATOMS: atom_id res chain seq x y z
N MET A 1 -16.12 -15.15 -2.49
CA MET A 1 -15.03 -14.27 -3.00
C MET A 1 -15.04 -13.00 -2.18
N LYS A 2 -13.95 -12.68 -1.55
CA LYS A 2 -13.77 -11.48 -0.74
C LYS A 2 -12.82 -10.52 -1.45
N LEU A 3 -13.02 -9.23 -1.24
CA LEU A 3 -12.10 -8.17 -1.66
C LEU A 3 -11.46 -7.55 -0.43
N TYR A 4 -10.15 -7.75 -0.29
CA TYR A 4 -9.35 -7.13 0.76
C TYR A 4 -8.73 -5.83 0.24
N ILE A 5 -9.15 -4.69 0.78
CA ILE A 5 -8.56 -3.37 0.54
C ILE A 5 -7.46 -3.18 1.57
N ILE A 6 -6.23 -3.02 1.11
CA ILE A 6 -5.06 -2.85 1.98
C ILE A 6 -4.55 -1.43 1.86
N SER A 7 -4.60 -0.68 2.93
CA SER A 7 -4.10 0.69 2.97
C SER A 7 -3.31 0.98 4.24
N ASN A 8 -2.50 2.02 4.23
CA ASN A 8 -1.73 2.42 5.40
C ASN A 8 -2.62 2.62 6.65
N ARG A 9 -3.82 3.21 6.47
CA ARG A 9 -4.79 3.44 7.55
C ARG A 9 -6.13 2.78 7.26
N LEU A 10 -6.78 2.31 8.32
CA LEU A 10 -8.19 1.92 8.26
C LEU A 10 -9.10 3.13 7.95
N PRO A 11 -10.30 2.90 7.41
CA PRO A 11 -11.31 3.95 7.20
C PRO A 11 -11.88 4.52 8.52
N VAL A 12 -11.44 3.99 9.64
CA VAL A 12 -11.76 4.45 10.99
C VAL A 12 -10.49 4.68 11.79
N LYS A 13 -10.54 5.60 12.75
CA LYS A 13 -9.48 5.90 13.70
C LYS A 13 -9.93 5.54 15.10
N ALA A 14 -9.15 4.72 15.80
CA ALA A 14 -9.34 4.46 17.21
C ALA A 14 -8.81 5.65 18.04
N VAL A 15 -9.61 6.16 18.95
CA VAL A 15 -9.26 7.23 19.89
C VAL A 15 -9.53 6.71 21.29
N ALA A 16 -8.52 6.79 22.17
CA ALA A 16 -8.68 6.41 23.56
C ALA A 16 -9.53 7.46 24.30
N GLU A 17 -10.64 7.03 24.94
CA GLU A 17 -11.48 7.84 25.80
C GLU A 17 -11.67 7.12 27.14
N GLN A 18 -11.13 7.71 28.22
CA GLN A 18 -11.14 7.13 29.58
C GLN A 18 -10.62 5.67 29.59
N ASP A 19 -11.51 4.68 29.76
CA ASP A 19 -11.18 3.25 29.83
C ASP A 19 -11.61 2.46 28.57
N THR A 20 -11.93 3.14 27.45
CA THR A 20 -12.42 2.50 26.22
C THR A 20 -11.91 3.19 24.97
N PHE A 21 -12.12 2.55 23.82
CA PHE A 21 -11.82 3.14 22.51
C PHE A 21 -13.10 3.58 21.80
N VAL A 22 -13.08 4.78 21.23
CA VAL A 22 -14.13 5.29 20.34
C VAL A 22 -13.58 5.29 18.92
N PHE A 23 -14.39 4.82 17.97
CA PHE A 23 -14.02 4.78 16.56
C PHE A 23 -14.68 5.93 15.81
N SER A 24 -13.90 6.84 15.28
CA SER A 24 -14.37 7.90 14.40
C SER A 24 -14.03 7.57 12.95
N ARG A 25 -14.88 8.01 12.01
CA ARG A 25 -14.55 7.85 10.59
C ARG A 25 -13.26 8.61 10.27
N SER A 26 -12.37 7.95 9.53
CA SER A 26 -11.19 8.60 8.98
C SER A 26 -11.65 9.48 7.82
N GLU A 27 -11.37 10.79 7.90
CA GLU A 27 -11.64 11.71 6.80
C GLU A 27 -10.60 11.50 5.69
N GLY A 28 -11.05 11.22 4.46
CA GLY A 28 -10.16 11.09 3.31
C GLY A 28 -10.88 10.67 2.03
N GLY A 29 -10.45 11.22 0.90
CA GLY A 29 -11.01 10.92 -0.42
C GLY A 29 -10.92 9.44 -0.81
N LEU A 30 -9.88 8.74 -0.37
CA LEU A 30 -9.70 7.31 -0.58
C LEU A 30 -10.85 6.49 0.03
N THR A 31 -11.19 6.76 1.29
CA THR A 31 -12.28 6.07 2.00
C THR A 31 -13.62 6.27 1.29
N THR A 32 -13.90 7.50 0.86
CA THR A 32 -15.15 7.82 0.16
C THR A 32 -15.20 7.12 -1.20
N GLY A 33 -14.13 7.18 -1.98
CA GLY A 33 -14.06 6.54 -3.31
C GLY A 33 -14.17 5.02 -3.24
N LEU A 34 -13.48 4.36 -2.31
CA LEU A 34 -13.51 2.91 -2.18
C LEU A 34 -14.81 2.36 -1.56
N ASN A 35 -15.48 3.15 -0.72
CA ASN A 35 -16.80 2.77 -0.20
C ASN A 35 -17.88 2.78 -1.29
N SER A 36 -17.73 3.60 -2.33
CA SER A 36 -18.68 3.67 -3.45
C SER A 36 -18.60 2.48 -4.41
N LEU A 37 -17.57 1.64 -4.32
CA LEU A 37 -17.43 0.44 -5.14
C LEU A 37 -18.60 -0.51 -4.90
N GLN A 38 -19.37 -0.80 -5.95
CA GLN A 38 -20.46 -1.77 -5.93
C GLN A 38 -20.02 -3.08 -6.60
N GLY A 39 -20.40 -4.20 -6.01
CA GLY A 39 -20.10 -5.54 -6.57
C GLY A 39 -20.63 -6.65 -5.67
N ASN A 40 -20.70 -7.86 -6.22
CA ASN A 40 -21.13 -9.08 -5.50
C ASN A 40 -19.93 -9.71 -4.75
N TYR A 41 -19.25 -8.92 -3.92
CA TYR A 41 -18.13 -9.37 -3.08
C TYR A 41 -18.25 -8.78 -1.68
N GLU A 42 -17.80 -9.53 -0.70
CA GLU A 42 -17.67 -9.06 0.67
C GLU A 42 -16.39 -8.21 0.78
N LYS A 43 -16.53 -6.99 1.29
CA LYS A 43 -15.39 -6.07 1.48
C LYS A 43 -14.78 -6.25 2.85
N HIS A 44 -13.48 -6.42 2.87
CA HIS A 44 -12.64 -6.39 4.05
C HIS A 44 -11.62 -5.27 3.91
N TRP A 45 -11.20 -4.66 5.01
CA TRP A 45 -10.18 -3.63 4.98
C TRP A 45 -9.08 -3.93 5.99
N VAL A 46 -7.83 -3.86 5.56
CA VAL A 46 -6.65 -4.10 6.38
C VAL A 46 -5.83 -2.81 6.47
N GLY A 47 -5.46 -2.38 7.68
CA GLY A 47 -4.66 -1.17 7.85
C GLY A 47 -4.41 -0.80 9.31
N TRP A 48 -3.61 0.24 9.52
CA TRP A 48 -3.34 0.76 10.85
C TRP A 48 -4.57 1.50 11.43
N PRO A 49 -4.98 1.20 12.68
CA PRO A 49 -6.16 1.81 13.29
C PRO A 49 -5.94 3.24 13.82
N GLY A 50 -4.77 3.85 13.57
CA GLY A 50 -4.46 5.22 13.98
C GLY A 50 -3.91 5.37 15.38
N ILE A 51 -3.70 4.28 16.10
CA ILE A 51 -3.11 4.25 17.44
C ILE A 51 -1.94 3.27 17.50
N CYS A 52 -0.90 3.65 18.23
CA CYS A 52 0.21 2.77 18.61
C CYS A 52 -0.02 2.32 20.05
N THR A 53 -0.10 1.02 20.27
CA THR A 53 -0.17 0.42 21.62
C THR A 53 0.64 -0.88 21.66
N ASP A 54 1.33 -1.09 22.78
CA ASP A 54 2.05 -2.34 23.06
C ASP A 54 1.25 -3.25 23.99
N LYS A 55 0.10 -2.77 24.54
CA LYS A 55 -0.75 -3.54 25.45
C LYS A 55 -1.63 -4.52 24.68
N GLU A 56 -1.47 -5.78 24.96
CA GLU A 56 -2.19 -6.85 24.27
C GLU A 56 -3.72 -6.80 24.51
N GLU A 57 -4.13 -6.38 25.70
CA GLU A 57 -5.55 -6.20 26.04
C GLU A 57 -6.21 -5.13 25.18
N GLU A 58 -5.52 -3.99 24.96
CA GLU A 58 -6.00 -2.92 24.09
C GLU A 58 -6.11 -3.38 22.63
N LYS A 59 -5.12 -4.15 22.15
CA LYS A 59 -5.15 -4.71 20.78
C LYS A 59 -6.34 -5.65 20.62
N GLN A 60 -6.59 -6.53 21.59
CA GLN A 60 -7.70 -7.48 21.55
C GLN A 60 -9.07 -6.77 21.54
N ASP A 61 -9.27 -5.73 22.37
CA ASP A 61 -10.51 -4.93 22.37
C ASP A 61 -10.72 -4.24 21.02
N ILE A 62 -9.68 -3.63 20.45
CA ILE A 62 -9.74 -2.98 19.15
C ILE A 62 -10.07 -4.01 18.04
N CYS A 63 -9.38 -5.16 18.02
CA CYS A 63 -9.64 -6.22 17.05
C CYS A 63 -11.09 -6.71 17.12
N HIS A 64 -11.59 -7.03 18.30
CA HIS A 64 -12.95 -7.54 18.48
C HIS A 64 -14.01 -6.59 17.94
N ARG A 65 -13.87 -5.29 18.21
CA ARG A 65 -14.83 -4.27 17.75
C ARG A 65 -14.74 -3.98 16.26
N LEU A 66 -13.56 -4.07 15.66
CA LEU A 66 -13.35 -3.82 14.25
C LEU A 66 -13.75 -5.03 13.38
N GLU A 67 -13.67 -6.24 13.92
CA GLU A 67 -14.03 -7.49 13.23
C GLU A 67 -15.49 -7.49 12.76
N GLU A 68 -16.42 -6.97 13.59
CA GLU A 68 -17.84 -6.83 13.22
C GLU A 68 -18.07 -5.93 12.00
N MET A 69 -17.10 -5.08 11.67
CA MET A 69 -17.13 -4.18 10.50
C MET A 69 -16.28 -4.69 9.33
N ASN A 70 -15.76 -5.92 9.37
CA ASN A 70 -14.80 -6.46 8.41
C ASN A 70 -13.51 -5.61 8.30
N LEU A 71 -13.08 -4.99 9.40
CA LEU A 71 -11.86 -4.20 9.49
C LEU A 71 -10.80 -4.96 10.28
N HIS A 72 -9.61 -5.10 9.70
CA HIS A 72 -8.50 -5.88 10.26
C HIS A 72 -7.34 -4.93 10.61
N PRO A 73 -7.12 -4.65 11.90
CA PRO A 73 -6.10 -3.69 12.31
C PRO A 73 -4.68 -4.26 12.25
N ILE A 74 -3.75 -3.47 11.72
CA ILE A 74 -2.31 -3.70 11.79
C ILE A 74 -1.73 -2.75 12.85
N PHE A 75 -1.17 -3.29 13.93
CA PHE A 75 -0.58 -2.48 14.98
C PHE A 75 0.88 -2.18 14.70
N LEU A 76 1.23 -0.89 14.75
CA LEU A 76 2.59 -0.40 14.60
C LEU A 76 3.12 0.03 15.97
N SER A 77 4.40 -0.26 16.24
CA SER A 77 5.10 0.38 17.36
C SER A 77 5.31 1.87 17.07
N HIS A 78 5.58 2.67 18.11
CA HIS A 78 5.92 4.08 17.94
C HIS A 78 7.16 4.28 17.04
N GLU A 79 8.15 3.42 17.14
CA GLU A 79 9.35 3.47 16.31
C GLU A 79 9.03 3.16 14.84
N GLN A 80 8.22 2.13 14.59
CA GLN A 80 7.75 1.79 13.24
C GLN A 80 6.96 2.95 12.64
N TYR A 81 5.99 3.51 13.38
CA TYR A 81 5.22 4.66 12.91
C TYR A 81 6.13 5.83 12.52
N LYS A 82 7.08 6.18 13.40
CA LYS A 82 8.02 7.28 13.17
C LYS A 82 8.94 7.05 11.97
N ASN A 83 9.54 5.87 11.84
CA ASN A 83 10.52 5.61 10.78
C ASN A 83 9.87 5.22 9.45
N TYR A 84 8.80 4.43 9.47
CA TYR A 84 8.09 4.01 8.26
C TYR A 84 7.19 5.11 7.72
N TYR A 85 6.26 5.65 8.55
CA TYR A 85 5.25 6.58 8.08
C TYR A 85 5.79 8.01 7.98
N GLU A 86 6.27 8.60 9.10
CA GLU A 86 6.81 9.96 9.08
C GLU A 86 8.16 10.02 8.35
N GLY A 87 8.98 8.97 8.48
CA GLY A 87 10.30 8.84 7.87
C GLY A 87 10.22 8.50 6.40
N TYR A 88 10.25 7.19 6.06
CA TYR A 88 10.40 6.79 4.66
C TYR A 88 9.22 7.22 3.77
N SER A 89 7.99 7.06 4.24
CA SER A 89 6.83 7.44 3.44
C SER A 89 6.75 8.96 3.23
N ASN A 90 6.72 9.75 4.31
CA ASN A 90 6.42 11.18 4.21
C ASN A 90 7.65 12.09 4.10
N SER A 91 8.83 11.65 4.56
CA SER A 91 10.06 12.46 4.45
C SER A 91 10.99 12.00 3.31
N THR A 92 10.80 10.81 2.74
CA THR A 92 11.59 10.33 1.59
C THR A 92 10.75 10.23 0.33
N LEU A 93 9.73 9.36 0.31
CA LEU A 93 8.95 9.07 -0.91
C LEU A 93 8.05 10.24 -1.31
N TRP A 94 7.27 10.76 -0.39
CA TRP A 94 6.29 11.81 -0.71
C TRP A 94 6.92 13.07 -1.35
N PRO A 95 7.98 13.69 -0.77
CA PRO A 95 8.61 14.85 -1.38
C PRO A 95 9.29 14.49 -2.72
N LEU A 96 9.89 13.31 -2.86
CA LEU A 96 10.45 12.87 -4.12
C LEU A 96 9.37 12.78 -5.22
N CYS A 97 8.24 12.13 -4.91
CA CYS A 97 7.13 11.97 -5.84
C CYS A 97 6.49 13.31 -6.25
N HIS A 98 6.49 14.29 -5.36
CA HIS A 98 5.94 15.63 -5.62
C HIS A 98 6.98 16.64 -6.16
N TYR A 99 8.14 16.16 -6.57
CA TYR A 99 9.22 17.01 -7.14
C TYR A 99 9.82 18.01 -6.14
N PHE A 100 9.66 17.76 -4.82
CA PHE A 100 10.28 18.51 -3.74
C PHE A 100 11.57 17.82 -3.25
N PHE A 101 12.41 17.35 -4.18
CA PHE A 101 13.58 16.52 -3.88
C PHE A 101 14.58 17.18 -2.89
N ALA A 102 14.63 18.51 -2.83
CA ALA A 102 15.47 19.24 -1.86
C ALA A 102 15.07 18.98 -0.38
N TYR A 103 13.85 18.51 -0.14
CA TYR A 103 13.34 18.16 1.19
C TYR A 103 13.39 16.67 1.50
N THR A 104 13.89 15.87 0.55
CA THR A 104 13.98 14.42 0.70
C THR A 104 15.05 14.02 1.71
N LEU A 105 14.65 13.26 2.73
CA LEU A 105 15.55 12.76 3.76
C LEU A 105 15.80 11.26 3.59
N TYR A 106 17.06 10.87 3.51
CA TYR A 106 17.48 9.47 3.43
C TYR A 106 18.08 9.01 4.74
N ARG A 107 17.49 7.96 5.34
CA ARG A 107 18.07 7.28 6.50
C ARG A 107 17.89 5.78 6.36
N LYS A 108 18.94 5.01 6.63
CA LYS A 108 18.87 3.54 6.57
C LYS A 108 17.79 2.97 7.49
N SER A 109 17.60 3.55 8.68
CA SER A 109 16.53 3.15 9.60
C SER A 109 15.13 3.36 9.04
N PHE A 110 14.92 4.39 8.22
CA PHE A 110 13.64 4.64 7.54
C PHE A 110 13.31 3.51 6.57
N TRP A 111 14.28 3.13 5.73
CA TRP A 111 14.12 2.04 4.79
C TRP A 111 13.91 0.69 5.50
N GLN A 112 14.68 0.40 6.55
CA GLN A 112 14.52 -0.82 7.33
C GLN A 112 13.11 -0.94 7.90
N SER A 113 12.61 0.12 8.56
CA SER A 113 11.24 0.12 9.07
C SER A 113 10.17 0.03 7.97
N TYR A 114 10.44 0.60 6.79
CA TYR A 114 9.54 0.46 5.62
C TYR A 114 9.44 -1.01 5.17
N GLN A 115 10.56 -1.72 5.10
CA GLN A 115 10.58 -3.15 4.80
C GLN A 115 9.88 -3.97 5.88
N GLU A 116 10.17 -3.72 7.16
CA GLU A 116 9.58 -4.42 8.31
C GLU A 116 8.05 -4.28 8.37
N VAL A 117 7.54 -3.06 8.14
CA VAL A 117 6.10 -2.80 8.16
C VAL A 117 5.41 -3.43 6.95
N ASN A 118 5.97 -3.35 5.73
CA ASN A 118 5.43 -4.07 4.58
C ASN A 118 5.41 -5.59 4.84
N ALA A 119 6.44 -6.16 5.46
CA ALA A 119 6.48 -7.57 5.85
C ALA A 119 5.47 -7.90 6.96
N LEU A 120 5.20 -6.97 7.90
CA LEU A 120 4.15 -7.12 8.90
C LEU A 120 2.77 -7.20 8.22
N PHE A 121 2.45 -6.29 7.31
CA PHE A 121 1.23 -6.35 6.51
C PHE A 121 1.11 -7.69 5.76
N CYS A 122 2.18 -8.13 5.10
CA CYS A 122 2.18 -9.40 4.38
C CYS A 122 1.82 -10.57 5.31
N ARG A 123 2.47 -10.69 6.47
CA ARG A 123 2.19 -11.76 7.45
C ARG A 123 0.75 -11.80 7.93
N GLU A 124 0.14 -10.65 8.15
CA GLU A 124 -1.25 -10.61 8.61
C GLU A 124 -2.23 -10.92 7.46
N ILE A 125 -1.96 -10.43 6.25
CA ILE A 125 -2.81 -10.68 5.09
C ILE A 125 -2.84 -12.15 4.71
N ILE A 126 -1.70 -12.84 4.69
CA ILE A 126 -1.67 -14.28 4.34
C ILE A 126 -2.46 -15.18 5.30
N ARG A 127 -2.77 -14.69 6.52
CA ARG A 127 -3.62 -15.39 7.47
C ARG A 127 -5.11 -15.19 7.21
N LEU A 128 -5.46 -14.14 6.48
CA LEU A 128 -6.85 -13.71 6.23
C LEU A 128 -7.39 -14.18 4.89
N VAL A 129 -6.52 -14.21 3.87
CA VAL A 129 -6.95 -14.41 2.48
C VAL A 129 -6.98 -15.89 2.10
N GLU A 130 -7.96 -16.24 1.27
CA GLU A 130 -8.08 -17.53 0.61
C GLU A 130 -7.63 -17.46 -0.86
N PRO A 131 -7.35 -18.58 -1.55
CA PRO A 131 -6.78 -18.59 -2.90
C PRO A 131 -7.59 -17.84 -3.98
N ASP A 132 -8.91 -17.75 -3.80
CA ASP A 132 -9.83 -17.11 -4.77
C ASP A 132 -10.20 -15.67 -4.37
N ASP A 133 -9.59 -15.15 -3.33
CA ASP A 133 -9.83 -13.78 -2.88
C ASP A 133 -9.00 -12.78 -3.69
N TRP A 134 -9.42 -11.54 -3.63
CA TRP A 134 -8.76 -10.43 -4.28
C TRP A 134 -8.14 -9.49 -3.24
N VAL A 135 -6.90 -9.08 -3.50
CA VAL A 135 -6.20 -8.10 -2.67
C VAL A 135 -5.96 -6.85 -3.50
N TRP A 136 -6.35 -5.70 -2.96
CA TRP A 136 -6.13 -4.41 -3.61
C TRP A 136 -5.31 -3.50 -2.70
N VAL A 137 -4.01 -3.42 -3.00
CA VAL A 137 -3.04 -2.63 -2.24
C VAL A 137 -3.10 -1.17 -2.66
N GLN A 138 -3.10 -0.27 -1.68
CA GLN A 138 -3.23 1.16 -1.88
C GLN A 138 -1.96 1.90 -1.49
N ASP A 139 -1.45 2.69 -2.44
CA ASP A 139 -0.58 3.83 -2.27
C ASP A 139 0.89 3.55 -1.86
N TYR A 140 1.70 4.60 -1.88
CA TYR A 140 3.16 4.61 -1.77
C TYR A 140 3.73 4.05 -0.45
N GLN A 141 2.92 3.91 0.57
CA GLN A 141 3.36 3.31 1.83
C GLN A 141 3.59 1.79 1.72
N LEU A 142 2.98 1.13 0.74
CA LEU A 142 2.93 -0.33 0.64
C LEU A 142 3.49 -0.88 -0.68
N MET A 143 4.48 -0.20 -1.27
CA MET A 143 5.00 -0.57 -2.59
C MET A 143 5.77 -1.90 -2.63
N LEU A 144 6.24 -2.42 -1.49
CA LEU A 144 6.91 -3.73 -1.44
C LEU A 144 5.92 -4.89 -1.25
N LEU A 145 4.73 -4.58 -0.74
CA LEU A 145 3.76 -5.58 -0.33
C LEU A 145 3.28 -6.50 -1.47
N PRO A 146 3.01 -6.03 -2.71
CA PRO A 146 2.54 -6.91 -3.77
C PRO A 146 3.51 -8.06 -4.08
N GLU A 147 4.81 -7.80 -4.15
CA GLU A 147 5.81 -8.86 -4.39
C GLU A 147 5.93 -9.80 -3.19
N MET A 148 5.91 -9.28 -1.95
CA MET A 148 5.94 -10.11 -0.76
C MET A 148 4.74 -11.08 -0.73
N LEU A 149 3.54 -10.61 -1.04
CA LEU A 149 2.35 -11.46 -1.16
C LEU A 149 2.46 -12.47 -2.30
N ARG A 150 3.02 -12.07 -3.44
CA ARG A 150 3.20 -12.93 -4.61
C ARG A 150 4.15 -14.10 -4.32
N GLN A 151 5.20 -13.87 -3.54
CA GLN A 151 6.14 -14.91 -3.13
C GLN A 151 5.48 -15.96 -2.25
N GLU A 152 4.64 -15.56 -1.30
CA GLU A 152 3.93 -16.46 -0.39
C GLU A 152 2.70 -17.12 -1.04
N LEU A 153 1.97 -16.39 -1.87
CA LEU A 153 0.72 -16.78 -2.50
C LEU A 153 0.78 -16.58 -4.03
N PRO A 154 1.43 -17.48 -4.78
CA PRO A 154 1.70 -17.28 -6.21
C PRO A 154 0.47 -17.11 -7.11
N ARG A 155 -0.71 -17.55 -6.67
CA ARG A 155 -1.97 -17.48 -7.45
C ARG A 155 -2.93 -16.41 -6.97
N LEU A 156 -2.58 -15.65 -5.93
CA LEU A 156 -3.44 -14.60 -5.41
C LEU A 156 -3.64 -13.50 -6.46
N HIS A 157 -4.86 -13.00 -6.58
CA HIS A 157 -5.17 -11.85 -7.43
C HIS A 157 -4.81 -10.55 -6.71
N ILE A 158 -3.81 -9.83 -7.23
CA ILE A 158 -3.26 -8.64 -6.59
C ILE A 158 -3.38 -7.43 -7.53
N GLY A 159 -4.17 -6.43 -7.12
CA GLY A 159 -4.17 -5.10 -7.69
C GLY A 159 -3.36 -4.13 -6.83
N TYR A 160 -2.77 -3.12 -7.46
CA TYR A 160 -2.12 -2.01 -6.78
C TYR A 160 -2.57 -0.67 -7.38
N PHE A 161 -2.83 0.32 -6.53
CA PHE A 161 -3.15 1.69 -6.96
C PHE A 161 -2.22 2.71 -6.31
N HIS A 162 -1.60 3.56 -7.13
CA HIS A 162 -0.72 4.64 -6.70
C HIS A 162 -1.45 5.98 -6.74
N HIS A 163 -1.68 6.58 -5.57
CA HIS A 163 -2.53 7.77 -5.43
C HIS A 163 -1.81 9.11 -5.57
N ILE A 164 -0.49 9.13 -5.41
CA ILE A 164 0.32 10.34 -5.57
C ILE A 164 1.03 10.36 -6.95
N PRO A 165 1.64 11.45 -7.38
CA PRO A 165 2.44 11.46 -8.59
C PRO A 165 3.52 10.38 -8.57
N PHE A 166 3.69 9.63 -9.66
CA PHE A 166 4.88 8.82 -9.85
C PHE A 166 5.91 9.67 -10.58
N PRO A 167 7.12 9.86 -10.01
CA PRO A 167 8.09 10.81 -10.56
C PRO A 167 8.71 10.27 -11.86
N SER A 168 9.19 11.20 -12.71
CA SER A 168 9.94 10.82 -13.91
C SER A 168 11.17 9.99 -13.54
N TYR A 169 11.64 9.16 -14.48
CA TYR A 169 12.86 8.35 -14.27
C TYR A 169 14.04 9.19 -13.78
N GLU A 170 14.24 10.40 -14.32
CA GLU A 170 15.38 11.26 -13.96
C GLU A 170 15.38 11.62 -12.46
N LEU A 171 14.21 11.73 -11.87
CA LEU A 171 14.07 11.98 -10.44
C LEU A 171 14.05 10.67 -9.65
N PHE A 172 13.30 9.66 -10.13
CA PHE A 172 13.17 8.37 -9.43
C PHE A 172 14.52 7.64 -9.29
N ARG A 173 15.42 7.79 -10.26
CA ARG A 173 16.77 7.17 -10.24
C ARG A 173 17.63 7.59 -9.06
N ILE A 174 17.31 8.71 -8.38
CA ILE A 174 18.04 9.20 -7.21
C ILE A 174 17.79 8.29 -5.99
N LEU A 175 16.62 7.62 -5.94
CA LEU A 175 16.26 6.74 -4.85
C LEU A 175 17.18 5.51 -4.82
N PRO A 176 17.92 5.27 -3.72
CA PRO A 176 18.82 4.10 -3.62
C PRO A 176 18.06 2.79 -3.86
N GLU A 177 16.89 2.64 -3.26
CA GLU A 177 16.06 1.44 -3.24
C GLU A 177 15.08 1.35 -4.45
N ARG A 178 15.35 2.10 -5.52
CA ARG A 178 14.49 2.14 -6.72
C ARG A 178 14.19 0.78 -7.34
N ALA A 179 15.18 -0.11 -7.34
CA ALA A 179 15.03 -1.44 -7.94
C ALA A 179 14.10 -2.32 -7.09
N GLU A 180 14.26 -2.28 -5.77
CA GLU A 180 13.44 -3.01 -4.80
C GLU A 180 11.98 -2.53 -4.86
N ILE A 181 11.75 -1.23 -4.95
CA ILE A 181 10.41 -0.65 -5.06
C ILE A 181 9.72 -1.08 -6.36
N LEU A 182 10.42 -0.98 -7.49
CA LEU A 182 9.86 -1.42 -8.77
C LEU A 182 9.53 -2.92 -8.77
N LYS A 183 10.43 -3.76 -8.24
CA LYS A 183 10.17 -5.20 -8.08
C LYS A 183 8.97 -5.45 -7.17
N GLY A 184 8.86 -4.69 -6.08
CA GLY A 184 7.74 -4.76 -5.16
C GLY A 184 6.40 -4.53 -5.85
N LEU A 185 6.30 -3.47 -6.65
CA LEU A 185 5.10 -3.12 -7.42
C LEU A 185 4.76 -4.19 -8.48
N LEU A 186 5.76 -4.73 -9.15
CA LEU A 186 5.59 -5.74 -10.20
C LEU A 186 5.11 -7.11 -9.68
N GLY A 187 5.02 -7.31 -8.38
CA GLY A 187 4.30 -8.43 -7.76
C GLY A 187 2.80 -8.42 -8.01
N ALA A 188 2.22 -7.25 -8.30
CA ALA A 188 0.80 -7.13 -8.68
C ALA A 188 0.53 -7.67 -10.08
N ASP A 189 -0.73 -8.06 -10.34
CA ASP A 189 -1.23 -8.41 -11.68
C ASP A 189 -1.67 -7.15 -12.43
N PHE A 190 -2.16 -6.16 -11.69
CA PHE A 190 -2.64 -4.90 -12.21
C PHE A 190 -2.13 -3.73 -11.37
N ILE A 191 -1.51 -2.74 -12.03
CA ILE A 191 -0.97 -1.53 -11.42
C ILE A 191 -1.65 -0.32 -12.04
N ALA A 192 -2.28 0.53 -11.21
CA ALA A 192 -3.00 1.70 -11.68
C ALA A 192 -2.42 3.00 -11.13
N PHE A 193 -2.51 4.05 -11.94
CA PHE A 193 -2.15 5.42 -11.63
C PHE A 193 -3.30 6.37 -11.96
N HIS A 194 -3.30 7.59 -11.43
CA HIS A 194 -4.32 8.59 -11.75
C HIS A 194 -4.24 9.13 -13.17
N THR A 195 -3.03 9.21 -13.73
CA THR A 195 -2.79 9.83 -15.04
C THR A 195 -1.91 8.96 -15.92
N HIS A 196 -2.06 9.15 -17.24
CA HIS A 196 -1.21 8.52 -18.23
C HIS A 196 0.28 8.88 -18.05
N ASP A 197 0.60 10.10 -17.63
CA ASP A 197 1.98 10.52 -17.42
C ASP A 197 2.63 9.73 -16.28
N TYR A 198 1.93 9.52 -15.18
CA TYR A 198 2.46 8.72 -14.05
C TYR A 198 2.65 7.25 -14.44
N MET A 199 1.71 6.68 -15.20
CA MET A 199 1.87 5.35 -15.78
C MET A 199 3.13 5.25 -16.65
N ARG A 200 3.33 6.20 -17.56
CA ARG A 200 4.51 6.24 -18.44
C ARG A 200 5.81 6.44 -17.67
N HIS A 201 5.80 7.23 -16.60
CA HIS A 201 6.96 7.40 -15.73
C HIS A 201 7.35 6.07 -15.05
N PHE A 202 6.36 5.32 -14.55
CA PHE A 202 6.59 4.00 -13.97
C PHE A 202 7.17 3.02 -15.00
N ILE A 203 6.54 2.90 -16.17
CA ILE A 203 7.01 2.02 -17.25
C ILE A 203 8.46 2.38 -17.63
N SER A 204 8.74 3.65 -17.89
CA SER A 204 10.09 4.12 -18.24
C SER A 204 11.11 3.82 -17.12
N ALA A 205 10.73 3.93 -15.86
CA ALA A 205 11.59 3.59 -14.74
C ALA A 205 11.86 2.08 -14.69
N ALA A 206 10.84 1.23 -14.87
CA ALA A 206 10.98 -0.22 -14.86
C ALA A 206 11.85 -0.73 -16.03
N GLU A 207 11.64 -0.19 -17.24
CA GLU A 207 12.47 -0.51 -18.40
C GLU A 207 13.95 -0.19 -18.16
N ARG A 208 14.26 0.99 -17.64
CA ARG A 208 15.64 1.46 -17.46
C ARG A 208 16.35 0.87 -16.25
N VAL A 209 15.64 0.63 -15.14
CA VAL A 209 16.24 0.14 -13.89
C VAL A 209 16.30 -1.39 -13.86
N LEU A 210 15.25 -2.06 -14.34
CA LEU A 210 15.11 -3.52 -14.28
C LEU A 210 15.39 -4.20 -15.62
N HIS A 211 15.64 -3.43 -16.69
CA HIS A 211 15.85 -3.92 -18.05
C HIS A 211 14.69 -4.80 -18.54
N MET A 212 13.47 -4.35 -18.26
CA MET A 212 12.24 -5.03 -18.66
C MET A 212 11.71 -4.49 -19.98
N ASP A 213 11.06 -5.35 -20.75
CA ASP A 213 10.37 -4.95 -21.96
C ASP A 213 8.87 -4.81 -21.68
N PHE A 214 8.30 -3.67 -22.07
CA PHE A 214 6.86 -3.44 -22.08
C PHE A 214 6.32 -3.41 -23.51
N SER A 215 5.23 -4.13 -23.73
CA SER A 215 4.45 -4.02 -24.96
C SER A 215 3.22 -3.17 -24.66
N LEU A 216 3.29 -1.89 -25.00
CA LEU A 216 2.31 -0.85 -24.64
C LEU A 216 2.21 -0.68 -23.10
N ASP A 217 1.26 -1.32 -22.49
CA ASP A 217 0.91 -1.25 -21.08
C ASP A 217 1.09 -2.59 -20.33
N GLU A 218 1.67 -3.61 -20.99
CA GLU A 218 1.83 -4.94 -20.43
C GLU A 218 3.29 -5.41 -20.46
N THR A 219 3.68 -6.14 -19.41
CA THR A 219 4.95 -6.87 -19.38
C THR A 219 4.74 -8.28 -18.87
N ARG A 220 5.63 -9.20 -19.27
CA ARG A 220 5.60 -10.60 -18.83
C ARG A 220 6.67 -10.90 -17.82
N ILE A 221 6.27 -11.46 -16.69
CA ILE A 221 7.18 -11.93 -15.64
C ILE A 221 6.94 -13.43 -15.44
N GLY A 222 7.84 -14.26 -15.99
CA GLY A 222 7.65 -15.70 -16.05
C GLY A 222 6.38 -16.05 -16.84
N ASN A 223 5.40 -16.70 -16.19
CA ASN A 223 4.13 -17.06 -16.80
C ASN A 223 3.00 -16.04 -16.52
N ARG A 224 3.29 -14.95 -15.82
CA ARG A 224 2.30 -13.95 -15.43
C ARG A 224 2.42 -12.70 -16.31
N ILE A 225 1.28 -12.13 -16.65
CA ILE A 225 1.19 -10.83 -17.30
C ILE A 225 0.92 -9.78 -16.19
N VAL A 226 1.68 -8.71 -16.19
CA VAL A 226 1.45 -7.51 -15.38
C VAL A 226 0.94 -6.43 -16.30
N ARG A 227 -0.24 -5.90 -16.01
CA ARG A 227 -0.84 -4.78 -16.73
C ARG A 227 -0.71 -3.50 -15.93
N VAL A 228 -0.39 -2.40 -16.62
CA VAL A 228 -0.27 -1.06 -16.04
C VAL A 228 -1.25 -0.14 -16.75
N ASP A 229 -2.07 0.63 -16.02
CA ASP A 229 -3.07 1.49 -16.64
C ASP A 229 -3.24 2.82 -15.90
N ALA A 230 -3.89 3.77 -16.54
CA ALA A 230 -4.27 5.05 -15.96
C ALA A 230 -5.79 5.06 -15.68
N LEU A 231 -6.15 5.01 -14.40
CA LEU A 231 -7.54 5.01 -13.93
C LEU A 231 -7.77 6.28 -13.08
N PRO A 232 -8.36 7.35 -13.65
CA PRO A 232 -8.67 8.52 -12.85
C PRO A 232 -9.79 8.19 -11.86
N LEU A 233 -9.49 8.20 -10.58
CA LEU A 233 -10.51 8.18 -9.52
C LEU A 233 -11.09 9.59 -9.44
N GLY A 234 -12.21 9.80 -10.14
CA GLY A 234 -12.97 11.05 -10.08
C GLY A 234 -13.90 11.07 -8.86
N LEU A 235 -14.02 12.23 -8.24
CA LEU A 235 -15.16 12.56 -7.38
C LEU A 235 -16.33 12.89 -8.31
N HIS A 236 -17.40 12.13 -8.22
CA HIS A 236 -18.69 12.47 -8.84
C HIS A 236 -19.56 13.23 -7.86
#